data_1866c17d714cfc5303029e280a6c35a2
#
_entry.id   1866c17d714cfc5303029e280a6c35a2
#
_cell.length_a   1.000
_cell.length_b   1.000
_cell.length_c   1.000
_cell.angle_alpha   90.00
_cell.angle_beta   90.00
_cell.angle_gamma   90.00
#
_symmetry.space_group_name_H-M   'P 1'
#
loop_
_entity.id
_entity.type
_entity.pdbx_description
1 polymer ?
#
loop_
_entity_poly.entity_id
_entity_poly.type
_entity_poly.pdbx_seq_one_letter_code
_entity_poly.pdbx_strand_id
1 'polypeptide(L)'
;MINKSYILPLIFIIFVSGCAVITDEYQADQRKVIAYLLEDLPLPADAQIIKDPTVILGTGEAISGRIILTSNNSPAENLIFYGTETLSTGWLLVSSKVGEEITLVYTKNGRFVTIYLSPKETVQGFITGDYGSDIDIAVVHPDSIGVQNPYDKLEYQEFPKSP
;
A
#
# COMPACT_ATOMS: atom_id res chain seq x y z
N MET A 1 35.63 2.55 -49.04
CA MET A 1 36.15 3.39 -47.93
C MET A 1 34.93 3.92 -47.16
N ILE A 2 34.57 3.32 -46.07
CA ILE A 2 33.46 3.76 -45.24
C ILE A 2 33.92 4.96 -44.41
N ASN A 3 33.24 6.08 -44.61
CA ASN A 3 33.61 7.36 -44.04
C ASN A 3 33.39 7.28 -42.50
N LYS A 4 34.49 7.35 -41.72
CA LYS A 4 34.49 7.23 -40.23
C LYS A 4 33.56 8.22 -39.53
N SER A 5 33.10 9.26 -40.22
CA SER A 5 32.25 10.32 -39.67
C SER A 5 30.79 9.89 -39.39
N TYR A 6 30.31 8.80 -39.97
CA TYR A 6 28.90 8.34 -39.79
C TYR A 6 28.75 7.25 -38.74
N ILE A 7 29.85 6.70 -38.21
CA ILE A 7 29.79 5.61 -37.19
C ILE A 7 29.48 6.19 -35.81
N LEU A 8 29.94 7.41 -35.51
CA LEU A 8 29.73 8.03 -34.20
C LEU A 8 28.25 8.35 -33.89
N PRO A 9 27.44 8.94 -34.80
CA PRO A 9 26.04 9.20 -34.53
C PRO A 9 25.19 7.90 -34.51
N LEU A 10 25.58 6.85 -35.24
CA LEU A 10 24.87 5.58 -35.25
C LEU A 10 25.00 4.85 -33.89
N ILE A 11 26.17 4.93 -33.25
CA ILE A 11 26.41 4.35 -31.92
C ILE A 11 25.59 5.08 -30.85
N PHE A 12 25.41 6.40 -30.98
CA PHE A 12 24.63 7.18 -30.01
C PHE A 12 23.13 6.86 -30.00
N ILE A 13 22.57 6.49 -31.17
CA ILE A 13 21.16 6.13 -31.30
C ILE A 13 20.83 4.80 -30.59
N ILE A 14 21.78 3.86 -30.51
CA ILE A 14 21.57 2.55 -29.89
C ILE A 14 21.51 2.65 -28.36
N PHE A 15 22.17 3.65 -27.77
CA PHE A 15 22.17 3.84 -26.31
C PHE A 15 20.89 4.48 -25.74
N VAL A 16 20.10 5.16 -26.55
CA VAL A 16 18.87 5.84 -26.09
C VAL A 16 17.67 4.90 -26.01
N SER A 17 17.70 3.77 -26.74
CA SER A 17 16.56 2.84 -26.83
C SER A 17 16.44 1.88 -25.64
N GLY A 18 17.44 1.76 -24.78
CA GLY A 18 17.48 0.77 -23.71
C GLY A 18 16.74 1.17 -22.43
N CYS A 19 16.55 2.46 -22.17
CA CYS A 19 15.98 2.89 -20.89
C CYS A 19 14.44 2.83 -20.81
N ALA A 20 13.75 2.89 -21.94
CA ALA A 20 12.28 2.92 -21.95
C ALA A 20 11.64 1.55 -21.62
N VAL A 21 12.28 0.47 -22.04
CA VAL A 21 11.73 -0.90 -21.85
C VAL A 21 11.78 -1.34 -20.39
N ILE A 22 12.82 -0.95 -19.65
CA ILE A 22 12.99 -1.32 -18.23
C ILE A 22 11.97 -0.60 -17.35
N THR A 23 11.60 0.63 -17.68
CA THR A 23 10.62 1.41 -16.92
C THR A 23 9.20 0.88 -17.07
N ASP A 24 8.82 0.38 -18.25
CA ASP A 24 7.46 -0.11 -18.51
C ASP A 24 7.20 -1.46 -17.83
N GLU A 25 8.17 -2.35 -17.79
CA GLU A 25 8.08 -3.64 -17.11
C GLU A 25 7.98 -3.46 -15.59
N TYR A 26 8.80 -2.61 -15.01
CA TYR A 26 8.76 -2.27 -13.59
C TYR A 26 7.41 -1.66 -13.18
N GLN A 27 6.85 -0.74 -13.98
CA GLN A 27 5.53 -0.16 -13.71
C GLN A 27 4.39 -1.17 -13.86
N ALA A 28 4.52 -2.15 -14.79
CA ALA A 28 3.54 -3.21 -14.94
C ALA A 28 3.52 -4.14 -13.74
N ASP A 29 4.67 -4.47 -13.18
CA ASP A 29 4.79 -5.32 -12.00
C ASP A 29 4.29 -4.62 -10.74
N GLN A 30 4.60 -3.34 -10.55
CA GLN A 30 4.02 -2.55 -9.46
C GLN A 30 2.49 -2.54 -9.50
N ARG A 31 1.89 -2.36 -10.68
CA ARG A 31 0.42 -2.36 -10.82
C ARG A 31 -0.20 -3.70 -10.43
N LYS A 32 0.44 -4.82 -10.78
CA LYS A 32 -0.02 -6.16 -10.38
C LYS A 32 0.04 -6.35 -8.86
N VAL A 33 1.13 -5.88 -8.23
CA VAL A 33 1.30 -6.00 -6.79
C VAL A 33 0.30 -5.11 -6.04
N ILE A 34 0.06 -3.88 -6.50
CA ILE A 34 -0.97 -3.00 -5.93
C ILE A 34 -2.35 -3.64 -6.06
N ALA A 35 -2.69 -4.21 -7.24
CA ALA A 35 -3.94 -4.89 -7.46
C ALA A 35 -4.10 -6.08 -6.50
N TYR A 36 -3.06 -6.88 -6.30
CA TYR A 36 -3.06 -7.99 -5.36
C TYR A 36 -3.26 -7.52 -3.91
N LEU A 37 -2.56 -6.46 -3.47
CA LEU A 37 -2.71 -5.93 -2.12
C LEU A 37 -4.13 -5.41 -1.84
N LEU A 38 -4.78 -4.86 -2.86
CA LEU A 38 -6.11 -4.25 -2.78
C LEU A 38 -7.24 -5.17 -3.26
N GLU A 39 -6.95 -6.42 -3.62
CA GLU A 39 -7.92 -7.35 -4.25
C GLU A 39 -9.25 -7.45 -3.50
N ASP A 40 -9.19 -7.47 -2.18
CA ASP A 40 -10.35 -7.63 -1.31
C ASP A 40 -10.58 -6.45 -0.34
N LEU A 41 -9.81 -5.37 -0.51
CA LEU A 41 -10.01 -4.14 0.25
C LEU A 41 -10.78 -3.13 -0.60
N PRO A 42 -11.97 -2.70 -0.18
CA PRO A 42 -12.74 -1.72 -0.93
C PRO A 42 -12.03 -0.37 -0.97
N LEU A 43 -12.13 0.31 -2.09
CA LEU A 43 -11.64 1.68 -2.25
C LEU A 43 -12.80 2.63 -2.56
N PRO A 44 -12.79 3.86 -2.06
CA PRO A 44 -13.75 4.88 -2.46
C PRO A 44 -13.74 5.07 -3.97
N ALA A 45 -14.91 5.28 -4.57
CA ALA A 45 -15.07 5.33 -6.02
C ALA A 45 -14.25 6.44 -6.71
N ASP A 46 -13.94 7.51 -5.98
CA ASP A 46 -13.17 8.67 -6.43
C ASP A 46 -11.69 8.59 -6.05
N ALA A 47 -11.27 7.52 -5.34
CA ALA A 47 -9.90 7.38 -4.86
C ALA A 47 -8.90 7.28 -6.02
N GLN A 48 -7.82 8.05 -5.92
CA GLN A 48 -6.71 8.08 -6.87
C GLN A 48 -5.42 7.70 -6.19
N ILE A 49 -4.70 6.73 -6.74
CA ILE A 49 -3.41 6.27 -6.21
C ILE A 49 -2.33 7.29 -6.53
N ILE A 50 -1.60 7.73 -5.49
CA ILE A 50 -0.40 8.54 -5.62
C ILE A 50 0.79 7.60 -5.73
N LYS A 51 1.47 7.59 -6.87
CA LYS A 51 2.48 6.57 -7.20
C LYS A 51 3.76 6.64 -6.37
N ASP A 52 4.25 7.85 -6.08
CA ASP A 52 5.62 8.03 -5.57
C ASP A 52 5.87 7.60 -4.11
N PRO A 53 4.92 7.64 -3.16
CA PRO A 53 5.20 7.11 -1.83
C PRO A 53 4.83 5.64 -1.65
N THR A 54 4.44 4.92 -2.70
CA THR A 54 4.08 3.50 -2.59
C THR A 54 5.33 2.65 -2.41
N VAL A 55 5.37 1.90 -1.31
CA VAL A 55 6.45 0.96 -0.97
C VAL A 55 5.89 -0.44 -0.97
N ILE A 56 6.62 -1.38 -1.59
CA ILE A 56 6.25 -2.79 -1.67
C ILE A 56 7.42 -3.61 -1.14
N LEU A 57 7.11 -4.53 -0.23
CA LEU A 57 8.07 -5.43 0.41
C LEU A 57 7.58 -6.87 0.28
N GLY A 58 8.52 -7.81 0.19
CA GLY A 58 8.20 -9.23 0.11
C GLY A 58 7.93 -9.73 -1.32
N THR A 59 7.63 -11.01 -1.44
CA THR A 59 7.38 -11.70 -2.71
C THR A 59 6.33 -12.80 -2.55
N GLY A 60 5.65 -13.17 -3.64
CA GLY A 60 4.64 -14.22 -3.62
C GLY A 60 3.42 -13.85 -2.76
N GLU A 61 2.97 -14.76 -1.92
CA GLU A 61 1.81 -14.56 -1.05
C GLU A 61 2.10 -13.71 0.18
N ALA A 62 3.38 -13.61 0.57
CA ALA A 62 3.82 -12.82 1.73
C ALA A 62 4.24 -11.39 1.31
N ILE A 63 3.34 -10.67 0.65
CA ILE A 63 3.57 -9.28 0.22
C ILE A 63 3.04 -8.32 1.27
N SER A 64 3.85 -7.32 1.60
CA SER A 64 3.46 -6.14 2.36
C SER A 64 3.68 -4.88 1.55
N GLY A 65 2.93 -3.84 1.83
CA GLY A 65 3.11 -2.58 1.13
C GLY A 65 2.37 -1.43 1.78
N ARG A 66 2.75 -0.24 1.37
CA ARG A 66 2.11 1.01 1.74
C ARG A 66 1.65 1.71 0.47
N ILE A 67 0.37 2.05 0.40
CA ILE A 67 -0.25 2.67 -0.76
C ILE A 67 -0.91 3.96 -0.29
N ILE A 68 -0.61 5.06 -0.95
CA ILE A 68 -1.22 6.34 -0.66
C ILE A 68 -2.20 6.71 -1.76
N LEU A 69 -3.38 7.12 -1.33
CA LEU A 69 -4.49 7.54 -2.18
C LEU A 69 -4.94 8.94 -1.75
N THR A 70 -5.57 9.63 -2.67
CA THR A 70 -6.32 10.85 -2.37
C THR A 70 -7.78 10.66 -2.77
N SER A 71 -8.70 11.23 -2.00
CA SER A 71 -10.14 11.22 -2.25
C SER A 71 -10.71 12.62 -2.06
N ASN A 72 -11.82 12.92 -2.73
CA ASN A 72 -12.57 14.16 -2.51
C ASN A 72 -13.48 14.06 -1.28
N ASN A 73 -13.74 12.85 -0.78
CA ASN A 73 -14.49 12.66 0.44
C ASN A 73 -13.69 13.14 1.65
N SER A 74 -14.38 13.71 2.62
CA SER A 74 -13.79 14.07 3.91
C SER A 74 -13.31 12.82 4.69
N PRO A 75 -12.40 12.97 5.68
CA PRO A 75 -12.02 11.85 6.54
C PRO A 75 -13.20 11.17 7.24
N ALA A 76 -14.24 11.93 7.60
CA ALA A 76 -15.44 11.40 8.23
C ALA A 76 -16.29 10.54 7.27
N GLU A 77 -16.44 10.95 6.01
CA GLU A 77 -17.13 10.17 4.98
C GLU A 77 -16.36 8.88 4.66
N ASN A 78 -15.03 8.96 4.57
CA ASN A 78 -14.19 7.80 4.36
C ASN A 78 -14.17 6.87 5.60
N LEU A 79 -14.30 7.40 6.82
CA LEU A 79 -14.51 6.58 8.02
C LEU A 79 -15.79 5.74 7.90
N ILE A 80 -16.90 6.34 7.48
CA ILE A 80 -18.18 5.64 7.27
C ILE A 80 -18.03 4.58 6.18
N PHE A 81 -17.40 4.95 5.05
CA PHE A 81 -17.13 4.03 3.95
C PHE A 81 -16.36 2.79 4.43
N TYR A 82 -15.18 2.98 5.02
CA TYR A 82 -14.37 1.85 5.48
C TYR A 82 -15.03 1.08 6.63
N GLY A 83 -15.75 1.76 7.52
CA GLY A 83 -16.50 1.11 8.59
C GLY A 83 -17.62 0.19 8.11
N THR A 84 -18.12 0.39 6.90
CA THR A 84 -19.21 -0.38 6.31
C THR A 84 -18.71 -1.38 5.27
N GLU A 85 -18.03 -0.88 4.24
CA GLU A 85 -17.65 -1.69 3.07
C GLU A 85 -16.55 -2.70 3.40
N THR A 86 -15.57 -2.33 4.23
CA THR A 86 -14.49 -3.24 4.60
C THR A 86 -14.99 -4.46 5.35
N LEU A 87 -16.00 -4.28 6.23
CA LEU A 87 -16.60 -5.40 6.95
C LEU A 87 -17.37 -6.33 6.00
N SER A 88 -18.00 -5.80 4.95
CA SER A 88 -18.75 -6.58 3.97
C SER A 88 -17.87 -7.54 3.17
N THR A 89 -16.58 -7.23 3.04
CA THR A 89 -15.59 -8.07 2.34
C THR A 89 -14.88 -9.08 3.25
N GLY A 90 -15.30 -9.19 4.52
CA GLY A 90 -14.80 -10.17 5.48
C GLY A 90 -13.58 -9.74 6.27
N TRP A 91 -13.21 -8.47 6.22
CA TRP A 91 -12.22 -7.90 7.13
C TRP A 91 -12.85 -7.67 8.52
N LEU A 92 -12.11 -7.92 9.57
CA LEU A 92 -12.53 -7.70 10.95
C LEU A 92 -11.82 -6.47 11.51
N LEU A 93 -12.58 -5.51 12.02
CA LEU A 93 -12.01 -4.33 12.70
C LEU A 93 -11.41 -4.76 14.03
N VAL A 94 -10.12 -4.55 14.22
CA VAL A 94 -9.37 -4.88 15.44
C VAL A 94 -9.25 -3.66 16.35
N SER A 95 -9.03 -2.50 15.75
CA SER A 95 -8.82 -1.25 16.51
C SER A 95 -9.23 -0.05 15.67
N SER A 96 -9.71 0.98 16.35
CA SER A 96 -9.97 2.28 15.73
C SER A 96 -9.59 3.42 16.68
N LYS A 97 -9.01 4.47 16.11
CA LYS A 97 -8.77 5.74 16.78
C LYS A 97 -9.39 6.84 15.93
N VAL A 98 -10.28 7.63 16.53
CA VAL A 98 -10.93 8.76 15.85
C VAL A 98 -10.51 10.06 16.56
N GLY A 99 -10.03 11.01 15.79
CA GLY A 99 -9.58 12.33 16.23
C GLY A 99 -9.48 13.25 15.01
N GLU A 100 -8.56 14.18 15.01
CA GLU A 100 -8.22 15.00 13.86
C GLU A 100 -7.76 14.14 12.68
N GLU A 101 -7.05 13.08 13.01
CA GLU A 101 -6.67 11.99 12.12
C GLU A 101 -7.35 10.70 12.59
N ILE A 102 -7.70 9.85 11.65
CA ILE A 102 -8.42 8.61 11.91
C ILE A 102 -7.53 7.43 11.54
N THR A 103 -7.44 6.45 12.43
CA THR A 103 -6.72 5.21 12.17
C THR A 103 -7.68 4.04 12.37
N LEU A 104 -7.75 3.16 11.37
CA LEU A 104 -8.51 1.92 11.40
C LEU A 104 -7.55 0.76 11.17
N VAL A 105 -7.65 -0.28 12.00
CA VAL A 105 -6.84 -1.49 11.86
C VAL A 105 -7.77 -2.67 11.66
N TYR A 106 -7.57 -3.39 10.57
CA TYR A 106 -8.34 -4.59 10.22
C TYR A 106 -7.44 -5.81 10.12
N THR A 107 -8.02 -6.97 10.29
CA THR A 107 -7.36 -8.27 10.04
C THR A 107 -8.23 -9.17 9.17
N LYS A 108 -7.59 -9.95 8.30
CA LYS A 108 -8.22 -10.98 7.47
C LYS A 108 -7.18 -12.01 7.04
N ASN A 109 -7.44 -13.29 7.30
CA ASN A 109 -6.59 -14.40 6.86
C ASN A 109 -5.09 -14.22 7.23
N GLY A 110 -4.81 -13.77 8.46
CA GLY A 110 -3.46 -13.51 8.94
C GLY A 110 -2.84 -12.20 8.45
N ARG A 111 -3.44 -11.51 7.49
CA ARG A 111 -3.01 -10.18 7.05
C ARG A 111 -3.55 -9.09 7.96
N PHE A 112 -2.81 -8.00 8.06
CA PHE A 112 -3.25 -6.79 8.74
C PHE A 112 -3.28 -5.63 7.76
N VAL A 113 -4.30 -4.81 7.87
CA VAL A 113 -4.42 -3.55 7.12
C VAL A 113 -4.60 -2.43 8.11
N THR A 114 -3.76 -1.41 8.00
CA THR A 114 -3.95 -0.13 8.69
C THR A 114 -4.35 0.91 7.68
N ILE A 115 -5.48 1.54 7.90
CA ILE A 115 -5.98 2.65 7.08
C ILE A 115 -5.89 3.91 7.92
N TYR A 116 -5.15 4.88 7.42
CA TYR A 116 -4.96 6.17 8.04
C TYR A 116 -5.60 7.25 7.17
N LEU A 117 -6.50 8.03 7.75
CA LEU A 117 -7.26 9.06 7.06
C LEU A 117 -6.88 10.41 7.66
N SER A 118 -6.40 11.31 6.83
CA SER A 118 -6.07 12.68 7.22
C SER A 118 -6.75 13.69 6.29
N PRO A 119 -7.08 14.89 6.80
CA PRO A 119 -7.58 15.96 5.95
C PRO A 119 -6.53 16.33 4.89
N LYS A 120 -6.97 16.48 3.63
CA LYS A 120 -6.10 16.95 2.57
C LYS A 120 -5.92 18.45 2.70
N GLU A 121 -4.70 18.89 3.00
CA GLU A 121 -4.37 20.30 3.07
C GLU A 121 -4.37 20.92 1.66
N THR A 122 -5.45 21.62 1.31
CA THR A 122 -5.53 22.41 0.09
C THR A 122 -5.86 23.87 0.43
N VAL A 123 -5.29 24.81 -0.33
CA VAL A 123 -5.62 26.24 -0.17
C VAL A 123 -7.13 26.48 -0.34
N GLN A 124 -7.78 25.74 -1.23
CA GLN A 124 -9.20 25.84 -1.48
C GLN A 124 -10.02 25.28 -0.30
N GLY A 125 -9.60 24.16 0.27
CA GLY A 125 -10.22 23.59 1.46
C GLY A 125 -10.17 24.52 2.66
N PHE A 126 -9.07 25.26 2.83
CA PHE A 126 -8.97 26.28 3.88
C PHE A 126 -10.00 27.40 3.74
N ILE A 127 -10.40 27.75 2.52
CA ILE A 127 -11.37 28.83 2.24
C ILE A 127 -12.81 28.31 2.33
N THR A 128 -13.06 27.08 1.82
CA THR A 128 -14.43 26.54 1.68
C THR A 128 -14.83 25.61 2.81
N GLY A 129 -13.88 25.14 3.63
CA GLY A 129 -14.10 24.10 4.63
C GLY A 129 -14.34 22.70 4.01
N ASP A 130 -14.16 22.56 2.71
CA ASP A 130 -14.35 21.33 1.96
C ASP A 130 -12.97 20.68 1.72
N TYR A 131 -12.58 19.84 2.67
CA TYR A 131 -11.33 19.12 2.63
C TYR A 131 -11.62 17.69 2.16
N GLY A 132 -11.03 17.31 1.00
CA GLY A 132 -10.84 15.91 0.69
C GLY A 132 -9.96 15.24 1.73
N SER A 133 -9.61 14.00 1.53
CA SER A 133 -8.70 13.28 2.42
C SER A 133 -7.55 12.62 1.68
N ASP A 134 -6.43 12.53 2.36
CA ASP A 134 -5.36 11.60 2.03
C ASP A 134 -5.62 10.30 2.81
N ILE A 135 -5.49 9.19 2.11
CA ILE A 135 -5.75 7.83 2.60
C ILE A 135 -4.46 7.05 2.48
N ASP A 136 -3.89 6.67 3.61
CA ASP A 136 -2.67 5.87 3.67
C ASP A 136 -3.04 4.46 4.09
N ILE A 137 -2.80 3.48 3.22
CA ILE A 137 -3.12 2.08 3.44
C ILE A 137 -1.83 1.30 3.56
N ALA A 138 -1.55 0.76 4.74
CA ALA A 138 -0.47 -0.17 4.96
C ALA A 138 -1.03 -1.59 5.09
N VAL A 139 -0.66 -2.47 4.15
CA VAL A 139 -0.97 -3.89 4.19
C VAL A 139 0.25 -4.65 4.66
N VAL A 140 0.11 -5.46 5.69
CA VAL A 140 1.21 -6.21 6.29
C VAL A 140 0.85 -7.68 6.35
N HIS A 141 1.70 -8.52 5.74
CA HIS A 141 1.72 -9.95 5.98
C HIS A 141 2.86 -10.27 6.97
N PRO A 142 2.62 -10.99 8.08
CA PRO A 142 3.65 -11.25 9.09
C PRO A 142 4.93 -11.88 8.51
N ASP A 143 4.78 -12.80 7.56
CA ASP A 143 5.91 -13.51 6.96
C ASP A 143 6.77 -12.60 6.05
N SER A 144 6.21 -11.51 5.53
CA SER A 144 6.94 -10.58 4.65
C SER A 144 7.98 -9.73 5.39
N ILE A 145 7.77 -9.49 6.67
CA ILE A 145 8.65 -8.65 7.51
C ILE A 145 9.60 -9.47 8.37
N GLY A 146 9.62 -10.81 8.18
CA GLY A 146 10.54 -11.69 8.90
C GLY A 146 10.37 -11.65 10.42
N VAL A 147 9.20 -11.20 10.91
CA VAL A 147 8.86 -11.28 12.33
C VAL A 147 8.67 -12.74 12.67
N GLN A 148 9.76 -13.38 13.11
CA GLN A 148 9.64 -14.68 13.75
C GLN A 148 8.79 -14.49 15.00
N ASN A 149 7.69 -15.24 15.08
CA ASN A 149 6.88 -15.26 16.29
C ASN A 149 7.81 -15.61 17.48
N PRO A 150 8.01 -14.70 18.46
CA PRO A 150 8.90 -14.98 19.57
C PRO A 150 8.44 -16.19 20.41
N TYR A 151 7.20 -16.61 20.23
CA TYR A 151 6.61 -17.77 20.91
C TYR A 151 6.85 -19.10 20.20
N ASP A 152 7.29 -19.14 18.93
CA ASP A 152 7.63 -20.37 18.22
C ASP A 152 8.84 -21.11 18.81
N LYS A 153 9.62 -20.42 19.64
CA LYS A 153 10.78 -21.01 20.37
C LYS A 153 10.45 -21.36 21.81
N LEU A 154 9.25 -21.09 22.29
CA LEU A 154 8.82 -21.58 23.58
C LEU A 154 8.42 -23.06 23.44
N GLU A 155 9.41 -23.93 23.35
CA GLU A 155 9.24 -25.32 23.63
C GLU A 155 8.50 -25.43 24.98
N TYR A 156 7.31 -26.07 24.98
CA TYR A 156 6.53 -26.28 26.18
C TYR A 156 7.41 -26.96 27.20
N GLN A 157 7.98 -26.21 28.14
CA GLN A 157 8.56 -26.82 29.34
C GLN A 157 7.38 -27.38 30.12
N GLU A 158 7.23 -28.69 30.06
CA GLU A 158 6.31 -29.39 30.97
C GLU A 158 6.67 -29.01 32.40
N PHE A 159 5.76 -28.31 33.06
CA PHE A 159 5.91 -28.06 34.48
C PHE A 159 6.05 -29.42 35.18
N PRO A 160 7.08 -29.61 36.06
CA PRO A 160 7.20 -30.85 36.80
C PRO A 160 5.91 -31.03 37.59
N LYS A 161 5.28 -32.21 37.41
CA LYS A 161 4.13 -32.60 38.22
C LYS A 161 4.55 -32.59 39.67
N SER A 162 3.86 -31.79 40.45
CA SER A 162 4.06 -31.75 41.91
C SER A 162 3.90 -33.14 42.51
N PRO A 163 4.71 -33.54 43.48
CA PRO A 163 4.67 -34.87 44.09
C PRO A 163 3.36 -35.14 44.84
#